data_974f1b5b84d2866b478ce0f4a90a34de
#
_entry.id   974f1b5b84d2866b478ce0f4a90a34de
#
_cell.length_a   1.000
_cell.length_b   1.000
_cell.length_c   1.000
_cell.angle_alpha   90.00
_cell.angle_beta   90.00
_cell.angle_gamma   90.00
#
_symmetry.space_group_name_H-M   'P 1'
#
loop_
_entity.id
_entity.type
_entity.pdbx_description
1 polymer ?
#
loop_
_entity_poly.entity_id
_entity_poly.type
_entity_poly.pdbx_seq_one_letter_code
_entity_poly.pdbx_strand_id
1 'polypeptide(L)'
;MKIRTKLLITFLTITVVPIFLIYISILGLSSYQNRVFRETYDVGQVDLSAGASIRVFSHLTESIQKEIEEKIAKDPEIFTDQSYLGDLNARMTEKHSFLMVTKDGKLIYIGNDETASSLEREISDYAEINDSDSWGNYLDKNTEHLIKQREFELADGSRIAVYLVTNVVDVIPEVKSMITEMFFSSVLILFITGGMLTAWVYRSILWPIGKLQEATKQIRDGNLDFTLDVEDDDEIGQLCQNFEEMRIRL
;
A
#
# COMPACT_ATOMS: atom_id res chain seq x y z
N MET A 1 -12.89 -39.91 5.36
CA MET A 1 -11.74 -39.16 6.04
C MET A 1 -12.16 -38.92 7.47
N LYS A 2 -11.25 -39.11 8.48
CA LYS A 2 -11.62 -38.96 9.90
C LYS A 2 -12.03 -37.51 10.22
N ILE A 3 -13.03 -37.35 11.08
CA ILE A 3 -13.60 -36.05 11.45
C ILE A 3 -12.55 -35.11 12.06
N ARG A 4 -11.60 -35.67 12.85
CA ARG A 4 -10.46 -34.93 13.39
C ARG A 4 -9.61 -34.33 12.28
N THR A 5 -9.37 -35.10 11.21
CA THR A 5 -8.58 -34.64 10.05
C THR A 5 -9.35 -33.60 9.24
N LYS A 6 -10.70 -33.80 9.07
CA LYS A 6 -11.57 -32.79 8.45
C LYS A 6 -11.50 -31.47 9.22
N LEU A 7 -11.66 -31.49 10.54
CA LEU A 7 -11.61 -30.29 11.38
C LEU A 7 -10.25 -29.59 11.34
N LEU A 8 -9.16 -30.38 11.40
CA LEU A 8 -7.80 -29.81 11.34
C LEU A 8 -7.53 -29.15 9.99
N ILE A 9 -7.88 -29.83 8.88
CA ILE A 9 -7.74 -29.25 7.54
C ILE A 9 -8.60 -28.01 7.40
N THR A 10 -9.86 -28.05 7.88
CA THR A 10 -10.75 -26.88 7.85
C THR A 10 -10.16 -25.71 8.60
N PHE A 11 -9.68 -25.94 9.83
CA PHE A 11 -9.05 -24.90 10.64
C PHE A 11 -7.80 -24.31 9.94
N LEU A 12 -6.92 -25.18 9.43
CA LEU A 12 -5.74 -24.76 8.70
C LEU A 12 -6.11 -23.96 7.44
N THR A 13 -7.09 -24.44 6.68
CA THR A 13 -7.56 -23.77 5.45
C THR A 13 -8.17 -22.41 5.76
N ILE A 14 -9.04 -22.31 6.79
CA ILE A 14 -9.65 -21.04 7.23
C ILE A 14 -8.59 -20.00 7.61
N THR A 15 -7.49 -20.46 8.20
CA THR A 15 -6.44 -19.55 8.68
C THR A 15 -5.42 -19.20 7.59
N VAL A 16 -4.92 -20.21 6.87
CA VAL A 16 -3.79 -20.03 5.95
C VAL A 16 -4.22 -19.46 4.60
N VAL A 17 -5.34 -19.94 4.04
CA VAL A 17 -5.76 -19.54 2.69
C VAL A 17 -6.08 -18.04 2.59
N PRO A 18 -6.86 -17.41 3.48
CA PRO A 18 -7.09 -15.97 3.43
C PRO A 18 -5.81 -15.15 3.57
N ILE A 19 -4.93 -15.53 4.51
CA ILE A 19 -3.64 -14.84 4.71
C ILE A 19 -2.80 -14.89 3.43
N PHE A 20 -2.72 -16.06 2.81
CA PHE A 20 -1.96 -16.25 1.58
C PHE A 20 -2.55 -15.47 0.40
N LEU A 21 -3.89 -15.45 0.26
CA LEU A 21 -4.57 -14.68 -0.78
C LEU A 21 -4.43 -13.17 -0.57
N ILE A 22 -4.52 -12.69 0.68
CA ILE A 22 -4.27 -11.28 1.00
C ILE A 22 -2.82 -10.91 0.66
N TYR A 23 -1.87 -11.76 1.01
CA TYR A 23 -0.46 -11.53 0.69
C TYR A 23 -0.22 -11.43 -0.83
N ILE A 24 -0.79 -12.35 -1.62
CA ILE A 24 -0.71 -12.29 -3.09
C ILE A 24 -1.41 -11.03 -3.63
N SER A 25 -2.56 -10.66 -3.08
CA SER A 25 -3.30 -9.45 -3.48
C SER A 25 -2.46 -8.19 -3.23
N ILE A 26 -1.81 -8.09 -2.06
CA ILE A 26 -0.91 -6.99 -1.72
C ILE A 26 0.27 -6.92 -2.70
N LEU A 27 0.91 -8.06 -3.00
CA LEU A 27 2.02 -8.11 -3.96
C LEU A 27 1.56 -7.71 -5.38
N GLY A 28 0.41 -8.20 -5.82
CA GLY A 28 -0.14 -7.88 -7.14
C GLY A 28 -0.51 -6.41 -7.27
N LEU A 29 -1.20 -5.86 -6.28
CA LEU A 29 -1.62 -4.46 -6.25
C LEU A 29 -0.40 -3.53 -6.13
N SER A 30 0.56 -3.86 -5.26
CA SER A 30 1.82 -3.13 -5.14
C SER A 30 2.61 -3.12 -6.46
N SER A 31 2.66 -4.26 -7.17
CA SER A 31 3.33 -4.34 -8.46
C SER A 31 2.61 -3.51 -9.54
N TYR A 32 1.28 -3.53 -9.56
CA TYR A 32 0.47 -2.71 -10.46
C TYR A 32 0.67 -1.22 -10.20
N GLN A 33 0.62 -0.81 -8.95
CA GLN A 33 0.76 0.58 -8.56
C GLN A 33 2.19 1.09 -8.75
N ASN A 34 3.22 0.28 -8.49
CA ASN A 34 4.60 0.61 -8.84
C ASN A 34 4.76 0.87 -10.35
N ARG A 35 3.98 0.17 -11.19
CA ARG A 35 3.97 0.45 -12.63
C ARG A 35 3.33 1.79 -12.94
N VAL A 36 2.16 2.07 -12.37
CA VAL A 36 1.44 3.35 -12.55
C VAL A 36 2.29 4.52 -12.04
N PHE A 37 2.88 4.40 -10.84
CA PHE A 37 3.78 5.42 -10.30
C PHE A 37 5.01 5.65 -11.19
N ARG A 38 5.59 4.59 -11.71
CA ARG A 38 6.75 4.70 -12.62
C ARG A 38 6.37 5.41 -13.93
N GLU A 39 5.22 5.07 -14.51
CA GLU A 39 4.77 5.67 -15.76
C GLU A 39 4.32 7.12 -15.58
N THR A 40 3.72 7.47 -14.43
CA THR A 40 3.21 8.81 -14.16
C THR A 40 4.28 9.76 -13.64
N TYR A 41 5.16 9.28 -12.75
CA TYR A 41 6.13 10.15 -12.05
C TYR A 41 7.59 9.90 -12.42
N ASP A 42 7.88 8.96 -13.34
CA ASP A 42 9.23 8.56 -13.76
C ASP A 42 10.15 8.21 -12.56
N VAL A 43 9.59 7.51 -11.59
CA VAL A 43 10.27 7.15 -10.34
C VAL A 43 10.76 5.71 -10.40
N GLY A 44 11.97 5.45 -9.87
CA GLY A 44 12.53 4.09 -9.74
C GLY A 44 11.68 3.16 -8.86
N GLN A 45 12.18 1.96 -8.55
CA GLN A 45 11.47 1.00 -7.70
C GLN A 45 11.22 1.60 -6.31
N VAL A 46 9.95 1.78 -5.95
CA VAL A 46 9.52 2.20 -4.63
C VAL A 46 9.17 0.97 -3.80
N ASP A 47 9.92 0.74 -2.72
CA ASP A 47 9.61 -0.31 -1.76
C ASP A 47 8.60 0.21 -0.75
N LEU A 48 7.33 -0.21 -0.89
CA LEU A 48 6.21 0.21 -0.04
C LEU A 48 6.18 -0.49 1.34
N SER A 49 7.20 -1.27 1.68
CA SER A 49 7.30 -1.91 2.99
C SER A 49 7.88 -0.96 4.05
N ALA A 50 7.13 -0.76 5.11
CA ALA A 50 7.51 -0.12 6.39
C ALA A 50 8.29 1.23 6.34
N GLY A 51 7.61 2.32 6.54
CA GLY A 51 8.16 3.69 6.57
C GLY A 51 8.12 4.38 5.20
N ALA A 52 7.28 3.87 4.32
CA ALA A 52 7.21 4.15 2.90
C ALA A 52 6.86 5.59 2.52
N SER A 53 6.08 6.30 3.32
CA SER A 53 5.59 7.62 2.93
C SER A 53 6.72 8.59 2.59
N ILE A 54 7.70 8.75 3.47
CA ILE A 54 8.82 9.70 3.27
C ILE A 54 9.73 9.25 2.13
N ARG A 55 9.94 7.94 1.94
CA ARG A 55 10.77 7.42 0.84
C ARG A 55 10.09 7.60 -0.52
N VAL A 56 8.77 7.38 -0.60
CA VAL A 56 8.01 7.65 -1.84
C VAL A 56 8.19 9.10 -2.26
N PHE A 57 8.00 10.04 -1.33
CA PHE A 57 8.16 11.46 -1.61
C PHE A 57 9.60 11.83 -1.98
N SER A 58 10.60 11.17 -1.38
CA SER A 58 12.01 11.43 -1.71
C SER A 58 12.38 10.97 -3.12
N HIS A 59 11.69 9.99 -3.68
CA HIS A 59 11.95 9.50 -5.04
C HIS A 59 11.23 10.29 -6.14
N LEU A 60 10.19 11.09 -5.81
CA LEU A 60 9.46 11.88 -6.81
C LEU A 60 10.35 12.82 -7.62
N THR A 61 11.36 13.37 -7.00
CA THR A 61 12.27 14.34 -7.63
C THR A 61 13.66 13.76 -7.99
N GLU A 62 13.86 12.43 -7.91
CA GLU A 62 15.17 11.81 -8.13
C GLU A 62 15.73 12.04 -9.54
N SER A 63 14.88 11.94 -10.58
CA SER A 63 15.27 12.22 -11.96
C SER A 63 15.73 13.68 -12.16
N ILE A 64 15.02 14.60 -11.50
CA ILE A 64 15.33 16.03 -11.52
C ILE A 64 16.63 16.32 -10.75
N GLN A 65 16.85 15.66 -9.62
CA GLN A 65 18.10 15.77 -8.88
C GLN A 65 19.32 15.35 -9.72
N LYS A 66 19.21 14.23 -10.43
CA LYS A 66 20.30 13.75 -11.32
C LYS A 66 20.58 14.77 -12.43
N GLU A 67 19.52 15.33 -13.03
CA GLU A 67 19.67 16.38 -14.06
C GLU A 67 20.35 17.63 -13.48
N ILE A 68 19.96 18.07 -12.29
CA ILE A 68 20.56 19.22 -11.61
C ILE A 68 22.06 18.96 -11.36
N GLU A 69 22.44 17.77 -10.83
CA GLU A 69 23.84 17.40 -10.63
C GLU A 69 24.65 17.42 -11.94
N GLU A 70 24.08 16.89 -13.03
CA GLU A 70 24.73 16.96 -14.34
C GLU A 70 24.90 18.38 -14.84
N LYS A 71 23.93 19.26 -14.59
CA LYS A 71 24.00 20.68 -15.00
C LYS A 71 24.97 21.45 -14.11
N ILE A 72 25.00 21.23 -12.81
CA ILE A 72 26.00 21.82 -11.90
C ILE A 72 27.42 21.47 -12.38
N ALA A 73 27.65 20.22 -12.80
CA ALA A 73 28.96 19.78 -13.26
C ALA A 73 29.40 20.37 -14.62
N LYS A 74 28.44 20.68 -15.52
CA LYS A 74 28.72 21.12 -16.90
C LYS A 74 28.58 22.62 -17.09
N ASP A 75 27.57 23.24 -16.53
CA ASP A 75 27.20 24.63 -16.71
C ASP A 75 26.40 25.15 -15.50
N PRO A 76 27.07 25.44 -14.38
CA PRO A 76 26.39 25.89 -13.17
C PRO A 76 25.71 27.25 -13.30
N GLU A 77 26.10 28.08 -14.30
CA GLU A 77 25.51 29.40 -14.49
C GLU A 77 24.09 29.37 -15.04
N ILE A 78 23.65 28.21 -15.60
CA ILE A 78 22.31 28.02 -16.10
C ILE A 78 21.24 28.21 -14.99
N PHE A 79 21.59 28.01 -13.73
CA PHE A 79 20.71 28.23 -12.58
C PHE A 79 20.42 29.71 -12.27
N THR A 80 20.94 30.63 -13.07
CA THR A 80 20.55 32.05 -13.06
C THR A 80 19.60 32.41 -14.20
N ASP A 81 19.37 31.49 -15.17
CA ASP A 81 18.47 31.70 -16.29
C ASP A 81 17.02 31.39 -15.90
N GLN A 82 16.18 32.43 -15.90
CA GLN A 82 14.75 32.34 -15.57
C GLN A 82 13.97 31.40 -16.50
N SER A 83 14.37 31.27 -17.76
CA SER A 83 13.70 30.39 -18.73
C SER A 83 13.95 28.93 -18.38
N TYR A 84 15.21 28.57 -18.08
CA TYR A 84 15.57 27.23 -17.64
C TYR A 84 14.88 26.85 -16.33
N LEU A 85 14.90 27.76 -15.34
CA LEU A 85 14.26 27.53 -14.05
C LEU A 85 12.75 27.33 -14.19
N GLY A 86 12.12 28.10 -15.11
CA GLY A 86 10.70 27.95 -15.43
C GLY A 86 10.36 26.59 -16.02
N ASP A 87 11.14 26.11 -16.99
CA ASP A 87 10.95 24.78 -17.60
C ASP A 87 11.17 23.66 -16.57
N LEU A 88 12.18 23.80 -15.74
CA LEU A 88 12.44 22.84 -14.67
C LEU A 88 11.30 22.79 -13.65
N ASN A 89 10.79 23.96 -13.26
CA ASN A 89 9.64 24.06 -12.36
C ASN A 89 8.36 23.48 -12.95
N ALA A 90 8.09 23.69 -14.24
CA ALA A 90 6.91 23.13 -14.90
C ALA A 90 6.88 21.59 -14.78
N ARG A 91 8.02 20.93 -14.99
CA ARG A 91 8.17 19.48 -14.82
C ARG A 91 8.06 19.03 -13.34
N MET A 92 8.45 19.88 -12.41
CA MET A 92 8.29 19.61 -10.97
C MET A 92 6.85 19.75 -10.52
N THR A 93 6.09 20.67 -11.11
CA THR A 93 4.66 20.87 -10.79
C THR A 93 3.84 19.61 -11.11
N GLU A 94 4.15 18.88 -12.19
CA GLU A 94 3.53 17.60 -12.50
C GLU A 94 3.78 16.53 -11.42
N LYS A 95 4.79 16.72 -10.59
CA LYS A 95 5.17 15.83 -9.48
C LYS A 95 4.81 16.39 -8.10
N HIS A 96 3.82 17.29 -8.04
CA HIS A 96 3.41 17.98 -6.81
C HIS A 96 4.58 18.65 -6.07
N SER A 97 5.53 19.16 -6.83
CA SER A 97 6.75 19.77 -6.33
C SER A 97 6.99 21.11 -7.03
N PHE A 98 7.75 21.99 -6.42
CA PHE A 98 8.17 23.24 -7.04
C PHE A 98 9.64 23.55 -6.72
N LEU A 99 10.20 24.41 -7.58
CA LEU A 99 11.58 24.83 -7.50
C LEU A 99 11.68 26.16 -6.75
N MET A 100 12.67 26.28 -5.87
CA MET A 100 13.11 27.54 -5.33
C MET A 100 14.61 27.66 -5.46
N VAL A 101 15.13 28.84 -5.86
CA VAL A 101 16.56 29.09 -6.04
C VAL A 101 16.93 30.40 -5.37
N THR A 102 18.01 30.36 -4.59
CA THR A 102 18.59 31.56 -3.98
C THR A 102 20.03 31.79 -4.48
N LYS A 103 20.43 33.06 -4.59
CA LYS A 103 21.82 33.49 -4.86
C LYS A 103 22.27 34.34 -3.69
N ASP A 104 23.38 33.95 -3.03
CA ASP A 104 23.92 34.63 -1.83
C ASP A 104 22.83 34.87 -0.76
N GLY A 105 21.96 33.87 -0.55
CA GLY A 105 20.84 33.93 0.38
C GLY A 105 19.67 34.79 -0.06
N LYS A 106 19.67 35.39 -1.27
CA LYS A 106 18.54 36.15 -1.82
C LYS A 106 17.78 35.30 -2.81
N LEU A 107 16.44 35.24 -2.66
CA LEU A 107 15.56 34.56 -3.58
C LEU A 107 15.67 35.12 -4.99
N ILE A 108 16.01 34.30 -5.98
CA ILE A 108 16.07 34.67 -7.40
C ILE A 108 15.00 33.98 -8.23
N TYR A 109 14.47 32.84 -7.77
CA TYR A 109 13.38 32.11 -8.41
C TYR A 109 12.52 31.37 -7.40
N ILE A 110 11.20 31.37 -7.60
CA ILE A 110 10.24 30.54 -6.89
C ILE A 110 9.12 30.12 -7.81
N GLY A 111 8.82 28.84 -7.80
CA GLY A 111 7.81 28.23 -8.66
C GLY A 111 6.38 28.24 -8.12
N ASN A 112 6.18 28.60 -6.84
CA ASN A 112 4.88 28.71 -6.20
C ASN A 112 4.85 29.94 -5.26
N ASP A 113 4.14 30.99 -5.68
CA ASP A 113 4.06 32.27 -4.95
C ASP A 113 3.27 32.17 -3.64
N GLU A 114 2.33 31.23 -3.52
CA GLU A 114 1.46 31.14 -2.33
C GLU A 114 2.22 30.66 -1.09
N THR A 115 3.24 29.84 -1.29
CA THR A 115 4.05 29.24 -0.21
C THR A 115 5.34 30.02 0.06
N ALA A 116 5.67 30.98 -0.81
CA ALA A 116 6.95 31.71 -0.80
C ALA A 116 7.31 32.34 0.54
N SER A 117 6.38 33.07 1.14
CA SER A 117 6.67 33.89 2.33
C SER A 117 6.79 33.10 3.63
N SER A 118 6.24 31.89 3.69
CA SER A 118 6.39 31.00 4.84
C SER A 118 7.70 30.21 4.76
N LEU A 119 8.02 29.68 3.57
CA LEU A 119 9.23 28.88 3.33
C LEU A 119 10.51 29.73 3.35
N GLU A 120 10.51 30.97 2.88
CA GLU A 120 11.67 31.83 2.89
C GLU A 120 12.22 32.09 4.31
N ARG A 121 11.35 32.16 5.31
CA ARG A 121 11.76 32.27 6.73
C ARG A 121 12.26 30.97 7.32
N GLU A 122 11.66 29.85 6.93
CA GLU A 122 12.03 28.54 7.46
C GLU A 122 13.34 28.03 6.85
N ILE A 123 13.55 28.29 5.56
CA ILE A 123 14.76 27.83 4.84
C ILE A 123 16.00 28.58 5.30
N SER A 124 15.90 29.84 5.74
CA SER A 124 17.04 30.55 6.33
C SER A 124 17.57 29.87 7.60
N ASP A 125 16.72 29.16 8.34
CA ASP A 125 17.12 28.41 9.53
C ASP A 125 17.77 27.04 9.18
N TYR A 126 17.59 26.53 7.96
CA TYR A 126 18.14 25.24 7.52
C TYR A 126 19.52 25.36 6.85
N ALA A 127 19.91 26.53 6.38
CA ALA A 127 21.18 26.77 5.68
C ALA A 127 22.42 26.50 6.53
N GLU A 128 22.30 26.44 7.87
CA GLU A 128 23.43 26.22 8.79
C GLU A 128 23.84 24.76 8.99
N ILE A 129 23.12 23.77 8.46
CA ILE A 129 23.30 22.35 8.86
C ILE A 129 24.01 21.49 7.80
N ASN A 130 24.39 21.99 6.63
CA ASN A 130 24.84 21.16 5.52
C ASN A 130 26.34 21.10 5.24
N ASP A 131 26.80 19.84 5.19
CA ASP A 131 28.03 19.39 4.56
C ASP A 131 27.84 19.43 3.01
N SER A 132 28.72 20.08 2.30
CA SER A 132 28.56 20.61 0.93
C SER A 132 28.49 19.59 -0.21
N ASP A 133 28.52 18.28 0.05
CA ASP A 133 28.67 17.26 -1.00
C ASP A 133 27.43 16.37 -1.25
N SER A 134 26.32 16.56 -0.55
CA SER A 134 25.11 15.78 -0.75
C SER A 134 23.82 16.61 -0.61
N TRP A 135 22.73 16.11 -1.21
CA TRP A 135 21.41 16.68 -1.02
C TRP A 135 20.96 16.56 0.44
N GLY A 136 20.77 17.70 1.11
CA GLY A 136 20.09 17.74 2.41
C GLY A 136 18.61 17.44 2.26
N ASN A 137 18.06 16.60 3.14
CA ASN A 137 16.64 16.30 3.18
C ASN A 137 16.04 16.85 4.47
N TYR A 138 15.06 17.72 4.37
CA TYR A 138 14.38 18.33 5.50
C TYR A 138 12.89 18.13 5.40
N LEU A 139 12.24 17.87 6.54
CA LEU A 139 10.81 17.98 6.69
C LEU A 139 10.50 19.29 7.42
N ASP A 140 9.53 20.06 6.93
CA ASP A 140 9.10 21.26 7.63
C ASP A 140 8.46 20.91 8.99
N LYS A 141 8.34 21.89 9.91
CA LYS A 141 7.78 21.66 11.25
C LYS A 141 6.33 21.16 11.25
N ASN A 142 5.59 21.46 10.18
CA ASN A 142 4.20 21.05 10.01
C ASN A 142 4.06 19.75 9.24
N THR A 143 5.19 19.18 8.73
CA THR A 143 5.22 17.98 7.86
C THR A 143 4.43 18.12 6.55
N GLU A 144 4.23 19.34 6.08
CA GLU A 144 3.49 19.63 4.83
C GLU A 144 4.40 19.59 3.61
N HIS A 145 5.70 19.90 3.79
CA HIS A 145 6.68 19.98 2.72
C HIS A 145 7.91 19.14 3.02
N LEU A 146 8.33 18.35 2.03
CA LEU A 146 9.65 17.73 2.00
C LEU A 146 10.57 18.60 1.15
N ILE A 147 11.61 19.14 1.77
CA ILE A 147 12.55 20.05 1.14
C ILE A 147 13.88 19.32 0.92
N LYS A 148 14.37 19.36 -0.31
CA LYS A 148 15.73 18.92 -0.65
C LYS A 148 16.55 20.09 -1.11
N GLN A 149 17.72 20.25 -0.54
CA GLN A 149 18.62 21.38 -0.80
C GLN A 149 19.92 20.90 -1.41
N ARG A 150 20.42 21.65 -2.38
CA ARG A 150 21.77 21.52 -2.95
C ARG A 150 22.42 22.88 -3.10
N GLU A 151 23.60 23.07 -2.50
CA GLU A 151 24.39 24.27 -2.63
C GLU A 151 25.61 24.03 -3.51
N PHE A 152 26.03 25.07 -4.27
CA PHE A 152 27.24 25.09 -5.06
C PHE A 152 27.70 26.52 -5.31
N GLU A 153 28.98 26.71 -5.69
CA GLU A 153 29.55 27.98 -6.01
C GLU A 153 29.64 28.18 -7.52
N LEU A 154 29.34 29.40 -7.99
CA LEU A 154 29.55 29.83 -9.36
C LEU A 154 30.98 30.28 -9.57
N ALA A 155 31.41 30.46 -10.85
CA ALA A 155 32.72 30.93 -11.20
C ALA A 155 33.05 32.37 -10.67
N ASP A 156 32.02 33.17 -10.42
CA ASP A 156 32.14 34.52 -9.83
C ASP A 156 32.28 34.50 -8.29
N GLY A 157 32.28 33.31 -7.66
CA GLY A 157 32.34 33.14 -6.21
C GLY A 157 31.02 33.34 -5.49
N SER A 158 29.91 33.57 -6.22
CA SER A 158 28.58 33.64 -5.62
C SER A 158 28.04 32.24 -5.33
N ARG A 159 27.25 32.11 -4.26
CA ARG A 159 26.68 30.84 -3.81
C ARG A 159 25.24 30.72 -4.28
N ILE A 160 24.95 29.61 -4.99
CA ILE A 160 23.62 29.24 -5.38
C ILE A 160 23.14 28.12 -4.47
N ALA A 161 21.88 28.21 -3.99
CA ALA A 161 21.18 27.13 -3.34
C ALA A 161 19.90 26.82 -4.09
N VAL A 162 19.77 25.56 -4.51
CA VAL A 162 18.62 25.01 -5.21
C VAL A 162 17.82 24.18 -4.23
N TYR A 163 16.52 24.49 -4.11
CA TYR A 163 15.60 23.79 -3.24
C TYR A 163 14.52 23.12 -4.09
N LEU A 164 14.33 21.83 -3.88
CA LEU A 164 13.23 21.06 -4.43
C LEU A 164 12.20 20.87 -3.31
N VAL A 165 11.07 21.52 -3.41
CA VAL A 165 10.02 21.50 -2.39
C VAL A 165 8.88 20.64 -2.89
N THR A 166 8.62 19.51 -2.21
CA THR A 166 7.51 18.59 -2.51
C THR A 166 6.40 18.81 -1.51
N ASN A 167 5.19 19.11 -1.99
CA ASN A 167 4.00 19.23 -1.15
C ASN A 167 3.49 17.82 -0.83
N VAL A 168 3.70 17.41 0.42
CA VAL A 168 3.31 16.07 0.90
C VAL A 168 1.79 15.94 0.96
N VAL A 169 1.08 17.04 1.27
CA VAL A 169 -0.38 17.04 1.40
C VAL A 169 -1.07 16.74 0.08
N ASP A 170 -0.54 17.26 -1.03
CA ASP A 170 -1.12 17.04 -2.37
C ASP A 170 -0.91 15.60 -2.87
N VAL A 171 0.15 14.92 -2.42
CA VAL A 171 0.42 13.52 -2.79
C VAL A 171 -0.29 12.52 -1.87
N ILE A 172 -0.71 12.94 -0.65
CA ILE A 172 -1.46 12.09 0.30
C ILE A 172 -2.74 11.50 -0.30
N PRO A 173 -3.58 12.21 -1.10
CA PRO A 173 -4.78 11.64 -1.70
C PRO A 173 -4.52 10.38 -2.52
N GLU A 174 -3.47 10.34 -3.34
CA GLU A 174 -3.11 9.17 -4.14
C GLU A 174 -2.68 8.01 -3.26
N VAL A 175 -1.85 8.26 -2.26
CA VAL A 175 -1.41 7.26 -1.28
C VAL A 175 -2.59 6.74 -0.47
N LYS A 176 -3.51 7.62 -0.07
CA LYS A 176 -4.73 7.26 0.66
C LYS A 176 -5.66 6.39 -0.19
N SER A 177 -5.82 6.71 -1.48
CA SER A 177 -6.58 5.88 -2.42
C SER A 177 -5.99 4.47 -2.51
N MET A 178 -4.67 4.36 -2.65
CA MET A 178 -3.96 3.08 -2.68
C MET A 178 -4.23 2.22 -1.44
N ILE A 179 -4.09 2.80 -0.25
CA ILE A 179 -4.35 2.10 1.02
C ILE A 179 -5.81 1.66 1.09
N THR A 180 -6.72 2.50 0.65
CA THR A 180 -8.16 2.22 0.65
C THR A 180 -8.49 1.05 -0.27
N GLU A 181 -7.95 1.00 -1.48
CA GLU A 181 -8.13 -0.11 -2.43
C GLU A 181 -7.56 -1.43 -1.87
N MET A 182 -6.39 -1.40 -1.23
CA MET A 182 -5.80 -2.56 -0.57
C MET A 182 -6.67 -3.06 0.58
N PHE A 183 -7.24 -2.17 1.36
CA PHE A 183 -8.16 -2.52 2.44
C PHE A 183 -9.43 -3.19 1.92
N PHE A 184 -10.12 -2.59 0.94
CA PHE A 184 -11.34 -3.15 0.38
C PHE A 184 -11.10 -4.49 -0.31
N SER A 185 -10.01 -4.66 -1.06
CA SER A 185 -9.66 -5.95 -1.69
C SER A 185 -9.42 -7.05 -0.64
N SER A 186 -8.74 -6.72 0.46
CA SER A 186 -8.49 -7.64 1.56
C SER A 186 -9.79 -8.07 2.26
N VAL A 187 -10.68 -7.13 2.52
CA VAL A 187 -12.00 -7.40 3.12
C VAL A 187 -12.84 -8.28 2.19
N LEU A 188 -12.84 -8.02 0.89
CA LEU A 188 -13.58 -8.83 -0.09
C LEU A 188 -13.07 -10.28 -0.12
N ILE A 189 -11.75 -10.49 -0.10
CA ILE A 189 -11.14 -11.82 -0.04
C ILE A 189 -11.60 -12.58 1.23
N LEU A 190 -11.59 -11.90 2.38
CA LEU A 190 -12.04 -12.49 3.64
C LEU A 190 -13.53 -12.90 3.59
N PHE A 191 -14.40 -12.06 3.01
CA PHE A 191 -15.83 -12.39 2.86
C PHE A 191 -16.04 -13.59 1.95
N ILE A 192 -15.40 -13.65 0.78
CA ILE A 192 -15.53 -14.75 -0.17
C ILE A 192 -15.00 -16.04 0.43
N THR A 193 -13.80 -16.04 0.98
CA THR A 193 -13.17 -17.24 1.57
C THR A 193 -13.91 -17.70 2.79
N GLY A 194 -14.31 -16.80 3.69
CA GLY A 194 -15.10 -17.11 4.88
C GLY A 194 -16.48 -17.69 4.54
N GLY A 195 -17.18 -17.09 3.58
CA GLY A 195 -18.49 -17.59 3.11
C GLY A 195 -18.40 -18.98 2.50
N MET A 196 -17.42 -19.22 1.62
CA MET A 196 -17.21 -20.52 0.98
C MET A 196 -16.89 -21.61 2.01
N LEU A 197 -16.03 -21.31 2.97
CA LEU A 197 -15.65 -22.25 4.02
C LEU A 197 -16.79 -22.51 4.99
N THR A 198 -17.57 -21.51 5.35
CA THR A 198 -18.77 -21.66 6.19
C THR A 198 -19.80 -22.55 5.50
N ALA A 199 -20.06 -22.36 4.21
CA ALA A 199 -20.97 -23.20 3.44
C ALA A 199 -20.47 -24.66 3.38
N TRP A 200 -19.15 -24.85 3.24
CA TRP A 200 -18.56 -26.20 3.23
C TRP A 200 -18.71 -26.90 4.58
N VAL A 201 -18.42 -26.22 5.70
CA VAL A 201 -18.57 -26.76 7.06
C VAL A 201 -20.04 -27.07 7.35
N TYR A 202 -20.94 -26.17 6.99
CA TYR A 202 -22.39 -26.39 7.13
C TYR A 202 -22.82 -27.66 6.42
N ARG A 203 -22.44 -27.84 5.15
CA ARG A 203 -22.81 -29.00 4.35
C ARG A 203 -22.17 -30.30 4.81
N SER A 204 -20.92 -30.24 5.26
CA SER A 204 -20.15 -31.45 5.65
C SER A 204 -20.38 -31.91 7.09
N ILE A 205 -20.84 -31.05 7.99
CA ILE A 205 -20.96 -31.36 9.42
C ILE A 205 -22.35 -31.05 9.95
N LEU A 206 -22.80 -29.81 9.85
CA LEU A 206 -24.03 -29.37 10.50
C LEU A 206 -25.30 -30.00 9.88
N TRP A 207 -25.34 -30.09 8.58
CA TRP A 207 -26.49 -30.66 7.87
C TRP A 207 -26.71 -32.15 8.18
N PRO A 208 -25.69 -33.06 8.15
CA PRO A 208 -25.90 -34.47 8.56
C PRO A 208 -26.28 -34.59 10.03
N ILE A 209 -25.74 -33.81 10.93
CA ILE A 209 -26.11 -33.79 12.34
C ILE A 209 -27.58 -33.38 12.52
N GLY A 210 -28.02 -32.36 11.79
CA GLY A 210 -29.42 -31.93 11.79
C GLY A 210 -30.37 -33.03 11.30
N LYS A 211 -30.02 -33.79 10.26
CA LYS A 211 -30.78 -34.97 9.81
C LYS A 211 -30.87 -36.07 10.88
N LEU A 212 -29.76 -36.36 11.57
CA LEU A 212 -29.78 -37.32 12.67
C LEU A 212 -30.71 -36.89 13.82
N GLN A 213 -30.70 -35.61 14.15
CA GLN A 213 -31.55 -35.04 15.18
C GLN A 213 -33.05 -35.20 14.81
N GLU A 214 -33.40 -34.89 13.56
CA GLU A 214 -34.78 -35.04 13.08
C GLU A 214 -35.19 -36.53 13.03
N ALA A 215 -34.29 -37.42 12.56
CA ALA A 215 -34.53 -38.88 12.56
C ALA A 215 -34.75 -39.40 13.99
N THR A 216 -33.98 -38.94 14.97
CA THR A 216 -34.16 -39.30 16.38
C THR A 216 -35.53 -38.88 16.90
N LYS A 217 -36.00 -37.71 16.50
CA LYS A 217 -37.34 -37.22 16.88
C LYS A 217 -38.46 -38.07 16.26
N GLN A 218 -38.33 -38.44 14.98
CA GLN A 218 -39.29 -39.31 14.29
C GLN A 218 -39.40 -40.68 14.97
N ILE A 219 -38.30 -41.33 15.32
CA ILE A 219 -38.27 -42.59 16.05
C ILE A 219 -38.96 -42.45 17.41
N ARG A 220 -38.66 -41.40 18.16
CA ARG A 220 -39.30 -41.12 19.45
C ARG A 220 -40.83 -40.99 19.31
N ASP A 221 -41.29 -40.37 18.23
CA ASP A 221 -42.71 -40.14 17.96
C ASP A 221 -43.40 -41.39 17.31
N GLY A 222 -42.63 -42.53 17.19
CA GLY A 222 -43.14 -43.81 16.67
C GLY A 222 -43.16 -43.92 15.14
N ASN A 223 -42.62 -42.93 14.44
CA ASN A 223 -42.54 -42.97 12.99
C ASN A 223 -41.21 -43.62 12.57
N LEU A 224 -41.27 -44.82 11.99
CA LEU A 224 -40.11 -45.55 11.46
C LEU A 224 -40.09 -45.55 9.91
N ASP A 225 -41.10 -44.93 9.25
CA ASP A 225 -41.19 -44.88 7.79
C ASP A 225 -40.45 -43.68 7.18
N PHE A 226 -39.13 -43.66 7.34
CA PHE A 226 -38.22 -42.72 6.73
C PHE A 226 -36.91 -43.40 6.39
N THR A 227 -36.09 -42.81 5.53
CA THR A 227 -34.72 -43.27 5.21
C THR A 227 -33.71 -42.16 5.55
N LEU A 228 -32.64 -42.57 6.18
CA LEU A 228 -31.52 -41.65 6.47
C LEU A 228 -30.45 -41.81 5.39
N ASP A 229 -30.57 -41.01 4.32
CA ASP A 229 -29.63 -41.03 3.22
C ASP A 229 -28.52 -40.00 3.46
N VAL A 230 -27.36 -40.48 3.92
CA VAL A 230 -26.13 -39.67 4.09
C VAL A 230 -24.95 -40.48 3.53
N GLU A 231 -24.48 -40.09 2.35
CA GLU A 231 -23.40 -40.74 1.59
C GLU A 231 -21.98 -40.29 1.97
N ASP A 232 -21.69 -39.91 3.20
CA ASP A 232 -20.33 -39.49 3.62
C ASP A 232 -19.51 -40.68 4.14
N ASP A 233 -18.28 -40.85 3.64
CA ASP A 233 -17.31 -41.87 4.06
C ASP A 233 -16.53 -41.52 5.34
N ASP A 234 -17.06 -40.66 6.19
CA ASP A 234 -16.43 -40.28 7.46
C ASP A 234 -17.19 -40.80 8.69
N GLU A 235 -16.74 -40.42 9.88
CA GLU A 235 -17.38 -40.85 11.13
C GLU A 235 -18.84 -40.39 11.25
N ILE A 236 -19.24 -39.27 10.61
CA ILE A 236 -20.62 -38.82 10.56
C ILE A 236 -21.45 -39.74 9.65
N GLY A 237 -20.92 -40.11 8.48
CA GLY A 237 -21.54 -41.05 7.58
C GLY A 237 -21.69 -42.42 8.24
N GLN A 238 -20.66 -42.93 8.93
CA GLN A 238 -20.75 -44.18 9.71
C GLN A 238 -21.81 -44.11 10.82
N LEU A 239 -21.89 -42.96 11.51
CA LEU A 239 -22.90 -42.74 12.54
C LEU A 239 -24.31 -42.79 11.93
N CYS A 240 -24.52 -42.18 10.78
CA CYS A 240 -25.78 -42.22 10.06
C CYS A 240 -26.16 -43.65 9.61
N GLN A 241 -25.18 -44.42 9.12
CA GLN A 241 -25.39 -45.82 8.73
C GLN A 241 -25.75 -46.68 9.94
N ASN A 242 -25.04 -46.58 11.05
CA ASN A 242 -25.34 -47.30 12.28
C ASN A 242 -26.74 -46.95 12.82
N PHE A 243 -27.14 -45.67 12.69
CA PHE A 243 -28.47 -45.20 13.09
C PHE A 243 -29.55 -45.76 12.18
N GLU A 244 -29.32 -45.85 10.88
CA GLU A 244 -30.25 -46.47 9.91
C GLU A 244 -30.41 -47.99 10.18
N GLU A 245 -29.31 -48.70 10.45
CA GLU A 245 -29.37 -50.09 10.84
C GLU A 245 -30.18 -50.30 12.12
N MET A 246 -30.06 -49.42 13.10
CA MET A 246 -30.81 -49.44 14.34
C MET A 246 -32.32 -49.25 14.05
N ARG A 247 -32.66 -48.24 13.20
CA ARG A 247 -34.04 -47.96 12.79
C ARG A 247 -34.71 -49.18 12.13
N ILE A 248 -33.99 -49.87 11.23
CA ILE A 248 -34.51 -51.07 10.52
C ILE A 248 -34.77 -52.25 11.47
N ARG A 249 -34.08 -52.31 12.61
CA ARG A 249 -34.23 -53.37 13.59
C ARG A 249 -35.31 -53.10 14.66
N LEU A 250 -35.85 -51.90 14.74
CA LEU A 250 -36.92 -51.48 15.62
C LEU A 250 -38.28 -51.81 14.99
#